data_001409d8575724e76267a2ed08defcbd
#
_entry.id   001409d8575724e76267a2ed08defcbd
#
_cell.length_a   1.000
_cell.length_b   1.000
_cell.length_c   1.000
_cell.angle_alpha   90.00
_cell.angle_beta   90.00
_cell.angle_gamma   90.00
#
_symmetry.space_group_name_H-M   'P 1'
#
loop_
_entity.id
_entity.type
_entity.pdbx_description
1 polymer ?
#
loop_
_entity_poly.entity_id
_entity_poly.type
_entity_poly.pdbx_seq_one_letter_code
_entity_poly.pdbx_strand_id
1 'polypeptide(L)'
;MVKPSHSIHHGHSHGNKAMTIDYNKNPFIVIWEVTRACELRCVHCRANAQTLPHPHELSHKQGIKLIDDIYEMDNPMLVFTGGDCMMRKDLFELADYAIKKGMRVSMTPSATDNVTPAKIKKAKEVGLARWGLSLDGPTPKIHDQFRGTSGSFNLTLSKIKELKVYDMPLQINTVISRYNYDYLEEMAALVEELGVIMWYIFLLVPTGRGQINDCLTPAEHEKVFRWLYELNKTAPFDIKTTAAQHHRRVVLQQKVKDNMIERGKIHYADAISDTASHIDGLNRAPKSVNDGNGFIFISHTGDIMPSGLLPIKVGNVKEKPLKDIYRHSPILKELRDPNLYKGKCGVCDYRFVCGGSRSRAYAVTGDYLESEPFCIYIPEAYHKIK
;
A
#
# COMPACT_ATOMS: atom_id res chain seq x y z
N MET A 1 -19.87 51.30 -14.81
CA MET A 1 -18.60 50.63 -14.57
C MET A 1 -18.75 49.17 -14.99
N VAL A 2 -18.13 48.83 -16.11
CA VAL A 2 -18.26 47.56 -16.80
C VAL A 2 -17.18 46.62 -16.23
N LYS A 3 -17.57 45.40 -15.78
CA LYS A 3 -16.65 44.35 -15.35
C LYS A 3 -16.05 43.69 -16.59
N PRO A 4 -14.76 43.38 -16.62
CA PRO A 4 -14.13 42.62 -17.72
C PRO A 4 -14.48 41.14 -17.63
N SER A 5 -14.89 40.57 -18.77
CA SER A 5 -15.13 39.16 -19.00
C SER A 5 -13.79 38.44 -19.11
N HIS A 6 -13.56 37.40 -18.28
CA HIS A 6 -12.47 36.47 -18.48
C HIS A 6 -12.90 35.33 -19.42
N SER A 7 -12.25 35.29 -20.56
CA SER A 7 -12.37 34.20 -21.53
C SER A 7 -11.81 32.91 -20.98
N ILE A 8 -12.68 31.89 -20.91
CA ILE A 8 -12.30 30.52 -20.58
C ILE A 8 -11.67 29.90 -21.82
N HIS A 9 -10.37 29.59 -21.76
CA HIS A 9 -9.73 28.77 -22.76
C HIS A 9 -10.25 27.33 -22.64
N HIS A 10 -10.94 26.87 -23.66
CA HIS A 10 -11.29 25.45 -23.85
C HIS A 10 -10.02 24.66 -24.13
N GLY A 11 -9.47 24.02 -23.10
CA GLY A 11 -8.46 22.99 -23.24
C GLY A 11 -9.08 21.73 -23.88
N HIS A 12 -8.47 21.24 -24.94
CA HIS A 12 -8.87 20.04 -25.64
C HIS A 12 -9.00 18.86 -24.68
N SER A 13 -10.18 18.28 -24.59
CA SER A 13 -10.41 16.99 -23.94
C SER A 13 -9.72 15.90 -24.75
N HIS A 14 -8.51 15.50 -24.31
CA HIS A 14 -7.96 14.22 -24.72
C HIS A 14 -8.81 13.13 -24.05
N GLY A 15 -9.57 12.40 -24.85
CA GLY A 15 -10.35 11.26 -24.39
C GLY A 15 -9.45 10.32 -23.58
N ASN A 16 -9.78 10.13 -22.30
CA ASN A 16 -9.15 9.14 -21.43
C ASN A 16 -9.44 7.74 -21.98
N LYS A 17 -8.57 7.24 -22.87
CA LYS A 17 -8.44 5.79 -23.05
C LYS A 17 -8.00 5.25 -21.69
N ALA A 18 -8.87 4.52 -21.01
CA ALA A 18 -8.52 3.77 -19.81
C ALA A 18 -7.28 2.92 -20.16
N MET A 19 -6.13 3.29 -19.61
CA MET A 19 -4.88 2.56 -19.83
C MET A 19 -5.05 1.16 -19.22
N THR A 20 -5.20 0.15 -20.05
CA THR A 20 -5.23 -1.24 -19.63
C THR A 20 -3.80 -1.71 -19.40
N ILE A 21 -3.31 -1.55 -18.17
CA ILE A 21 -2.00 -2.07 -17.77
C ILE A 21 -2.07 -3.60 -17.75
N ASP A 22 -1.18 -4.24 -18.50
CA ASP A 22 -1.01 -5.69 -18.47
C ASP A 22 -0.06 -6.07 -17.31
N TYR A 23 -0.61 -6.55 -16.20
CA TYR A 23 0.17 -6.95 -15.03
C TYR A 23 1.09 -8.16 -15.27
N ASN A 24 0.96 -8.87 -16.39
CA ASN A 24 1.94 -9.87 -16.78
C ASN A 24 3.23 -9.25 -17.30
N LYS A 25 3.16 -8.01 -17.78
CA LYS A 25 4.29 -7.29 -18.35
C LYS A 25 4.86 -6.21 -17.44
N ASN A 26 3.98 -5.44 -16.78
CA ASN A 26 4.37 -4.26 -16.03
C ASN A 26 3.60 -4.16 -14.72
N PRO A 27 4.24 -3.78 -13.59
CA PRO A 27 3.55 -3.48 -12.35
C PRO A 27 2.83 -2.13 -12.44
N PHE A 28 1.80 -1.95 -11.63
CA PHE A 28 1.17 -0.66 -11.40
C PHE A 28 1.94 0.18 -10.37
N ILE A 29 2.53 -0.52 -9.37
CA ILE A 29 3.27 0.11 -8.29
C ILE A 29 4.55 -0.68 -7.97
N VAL A 30 5.63 0.04 -7.77
CA VAL A 30 6.92 -0.47 -7.30
C VAL A 30 7.22 0.15 -5.94
N ILE A 31 7.44 -0.68 -4.94
CA ILE A 31 7.89 -0.24 -3.62
C ILE A 31 9.38 -0.54 -3.49
N TRP A 32 10.18 0.49 -3.20
CA TRP A 32 11.60 0.31 -2.93
C TRP A 32 11.91 0.66 -1.47
N GLU A 33 12.35 -0.36 -0.71
CA GLU A 33 12.93 -0.19 0.61
C GLU A 33 14.35 0.31 0.44
N VAL A 34 14.54 1.64 0.53
CA VAL A 34 15.81 2.29 0.22
C VAL A 34 16.88 2.08 1.29
N THR A 35 16.47 1.73 2.50
CA THR A 35 17.33 1.40 3.65
C THR A 35 16.58 0.56 4.68
N ARG A 36 17.30 -0.23 5.48
CA ARG A 36 16.75 -0.90 6.70
C ARG A 36 16.99 -0.11 7.97
N ALA A 37 17.73 0.99 7.92
CA ALA A 37 17.96 1.81 9.07
C ALA A 37 16.67 2.45 9.58
N CYS A 38 16.44 2.44 10.90
CA CYS A 38 15.30 3.06 11.57
C CYS A 38 15.59 3.26 13.04
N GLU A 39 15.12 4.36 13.60
CA GLU A 39 15.22 4.65 15.03
C GLU A 39 14.09 4.01 15.84
N LEU A 40 12.96 3.65 15.19
CA LEU A 40 11.81 3.02 15.84
C LEU A 40 12.00 1.52 16.04
N ARG A 41 11.33 0.97 17.07
CA ARG A 41 11.38 -0.46 17.42
C ARG A 41 10.02 -1.14 17.35
N CYS A 42 9.21 -0.81 16.33
CA CYS A 42 7.84 -1.29 16.16
C CYS A 42 7.73 -2.80 16.36
N VAL A 43 6.74 -3.24 17.14
CA VAL A 43 6.52 -4.66 17.46
C VAL A 43 6.12 -5.50 16.24
N HIS A 44 5.52 -4.87 15.23
CA HIS A 44 5.04 -5.49 13.98
C HIS A 44 5.96 -5.29 12.77
N CYS A 45 7.20 -4.79 12.98
CA CYS A 45 8.07 -4.38 11.87
C CYS A 45 8.40 -5.55 10.93
N ARG A 46 7.87 -5.49 9.69
CA ARG A 46 8.13 -6.49 8.64
C ARG A 46 9.60 -6.55 8.23
N ALA A 47 10.28 -5.40 8.25
CA ALA A 47 11.66 -5.25 7.79
C ALA A 47 12.70 -5.76 8.79
N ASN A 48 12.31 -6.05 10.04
CA ASN A 48 13.28 -6.24 11.12
C ASN A 48 14.31 -5.08 11.13
N ALA A 49 13.81 -3.85 11.07
CA ALA A 49 14.63 -2.66 10.97
C ALA A 49 15.70 -2.60 12.06
N GLN A 50 16.87 -2.07 11.70
CA GLN A 50 18.07 -1.95 12.53
C GLN A 50 18.50 -0.49 12.60
N THR A 51 19.36 -0.17 13.55
CA THR A 51 19.76 1.23 13.83
C THR A 51 20.63 1.84 12.71
N LEU A 52 21.46 1.02 12.07
CA LEU A 52 22.42 1.47 11.05
C LEU A 52 22.03 0.96 9.65
N PRO A 53 22.38 1.70 8.58
CA PRO A 53 22.25 1.21 7.22
C PRO A 53 23.01 -0.09 7.00
N HIS A 54 22.47 -0.95 6.15
CA HIS A 54 23.12 -2.19 5.80
C HIS A 54 24.29 -1.92 4.83
N PRO A 55 25.49 -2.54 5.01
CA PRO A 55 26.67 -2.22 4.18
C PRO A 55 26.51 -2.53 2.69
N HIS A 56 25.55 -3.40 2.34
CA HIS A 56 25.27 -3.78 0.93
C HIS A 56 24.02 -3.10 0.36
N GLU A 57 23.57 -1.99 0.94
CA GLU A 57 22.49 -1.18 0.34
C GLU A 57 22.87 -0.75 -1.07
N LEU A 58 21.87 -0.58 -1.94
CA LEU A 58 22.11 -0.08 -3.29
C LEU A 58 22.79 1.30 -3.23
N SER A 59 23.92 1.44 -3.89
CA SER A 59 24.61 2.73 -4.04
C SER A 59 23.74 3.72 -4.82
N HIS A 60 24.11 5.01 -4.80
CA HIS A 60 23.45 6.04 -5.59
C HIS A 60 23.36 5.64 -7.08
N LYS A 61 24.47 5.24 -7.67
CA LYS A 61 24.54 4.80 -9.09
C LYS A 61 23.62 3.61 -9.38
N GLN A 62 23.55 2.63 -8.47
CA GLN A 62 22.64 1.49 -8.60
C GLN A 62 21.18 1.92 -8.42
N GLY A 63 20.90 2.91 -7.56
CA GLY A 63 19.59 3.50 -7.39
C GLY A 63 19.10 4.21 -8.65
N ILE A 64 19.95 5.02 -9.29
CA ILE A 64 19.64 5.67 -10.57
C ILE A 64 19.30 4.61 -11.63
N LYS A 65 20.16 3.58 -11.78
CA LYS A 65 19.90 2.49 -12.74
C LYS A 65 18.56 1.79 -12.44
N LEU A 66 18.26 1.53 -11.17
CA LEU A 66 16.99 0.92 -10.81
C LEU A 66 15.80 1.79 -11.18
N ILE A 67 15.89 3.11 -11.00
CA ILE A 67 14.84 4.05 -11.42
C ILE A 67 14.65 3.99 -12.95
N ASP A 68 15.74 3.91 -13.72
CA ASP A 68 15.67 3.73 -15.16
C ASP A 68 14.96 2.42 -15.53
N ASP A 69 15.35 1.30 -14.92
CA ASP A 69 14.74 -0.01 -15.14
C ASP A 69 13.23 -0.02 -14.77
N ILE A 70 12.83 0.70 -13.72
CA ILE A 70 11.42 0.86 -13.32
C ILE A 70 10.66 1.71 -14.35
N TYR A 71 11.22 2.85 -14.77
CA TYR A 71 10.58 3.73 -15.74
C TYR A 71 10.27 3.03 -17.06
N GLU A 72 11.15 2.15 -17.54
CA GLU A 72 10.97 1.34 -18.74
C GLU A 72 9.80 0.33 -18.64
N MET A 73 9.25 0.13 -17.45
CA MET A 73 8.12 -0.77 -17.21
C MET A 73 6.76 -0.04 -17.24
N ASP A 74 6.56 0.84 -18.21
CA ASP A 74 5.36 1.63 -18.40
C ASP A 74 5.09 2.64 -17.26
N ASN A 75 6.18 3.21 -16.73
CA ASN A 75 6.19 4.28 -15.75
C ASN A 75 5.26 4.01 -14.53
N PRO A 76 5.45 2.91 -13.78
CA PRO A 76 4.66 2.63 -12.60
C PRO A 76 4.88 3.68 -11.50
N MET A 77 3.94 3.78 -10.58
CA MET A 77 4.13 4.58 -9.37
C MET A 77 5.28 4.03 -8.54
N LEU A 78 6.22 4.89 -8.14
CA LEU A 78 7.34 4.54 -7.28
C LEU A 78 7.09 5.02 -5.84
N VAL A 79 7.24 4.12 -4.86
CA VAL A 79 7.14 4.47 -3.44
C VAL A 79 8.47 4.17 -2.76
N PHE A 80 9.09 5.19 -2.19
CA PHE A 80 10.23 5.02 -1.31
C PHE A 80 9.77 4.71 0.11
N THR A 81 10.23 3.59 0.62
CA THR A 81 10.01 3.14 1.99
C THR A 81 11.34 2.70 2.61
N GLY A 82 11.29 2.13 3.80
CA GLY A 82 12.49 1.61 4.43
C GLY A 82 12.18 1.01 5.79
N GLY A 83 13.22 0.98 6.62
CA GLY A 83 13.05 1.21 8.03
C GLY A 83 12.53 2.65 8.20
N ASP A 84 13.42 3.64 8.04
CA ASP A 84 13.05 5.05 7.84
C ASP A 84 13.79 5.57 6.61
N CYS A 85 13.09 5.84 5.51
CA CYS A 85 13.73 6.29 4.27
C CYS A 85 14.46 7.64 4.44
N MET A 86 14.11 8.46 5.45
CA MET A 86 14.80 9.71 5.75
C MET A 86 16.23 9.52 6.28
N MET A 87 16.61 8.31 6.66
CA MET A 87 18.00 7.98 7.03
C MET A 87 18.90 7.76 5.84
N ARG A 88 18.35 7.62 4.62
CA ARG A 88 19.13 7.55 3.39
C ARG A 88 19.55 8.95 2.92
N LYS A 89 20.87 9.18 2.78
CA LYS A 89 21.43 10.51 2.52
C LYS A 89 21.05 11.10 1.17
N ASP A 90 21.04 10.28 0.11
CA ASP A 90 20.76 10.66 -1.28
C ASP A 90 19.28 10.48 -1.69
N LEU A 91 18.35 10.33 -0.71
CA LEU A 91 16.94 10.07 -0.96
C LEU A 91 16.30 11.09 -1.89
N PHE A 92 16.52 12.39 -1.64
CA PHE A 92 15.91 13.46 -2.43
C PHE A 92 16.53 13.62 -3.82
N GLU A 93 17.79 13.24 -4.00
CA GLU A 93 18.44 13.20 -5.31
C GLU A 93 17.82 12.10 -6.19
N LEU A 94 17.59 10.92 -5.60
CA LEU A 94 16.89 9.80 -6.26
C LEU A 94 15.43 10.16 -6.59
N ALA A 95 14.74 10.84 -5.68
CA ALA A 95 13.36 11.27 -5.89
C ALA A 95 13.27 12.32 -7.01
N ASP A 96 14.13 13.34 -6.99
CA ASP A 96 14.20 14.39 -8.01
C ASP A 96 14.49 13.79 -9.40
N TYR A 97 15.42 12.83 -9.47
CA TYR A 97 15.73 12.12 -10.71
C TYR A 97 14.50 11.38 -11.25
N ALA A 98 13.80 10.61 -10.42
CA ALA A 98 12.62 9.86 -10.83
C ALA A 98 11.49 10.81 -11.28
N ILE A 99 11.25 11.90 -10.54
CA ILE A 99 10.19 12.87 -10.83
C ILE A 99 10.49 13.62 -12.14
N LYS A 100 11.74 14.02 -12.38
CA LYS A 100 12.17 14.66 -13.64
C LYS A 100 12.00 13.75 -14.85
N LYS A 101 12.04 12.43 -14.67
CA LYS A 101 11.68 11.45 -15.71
C LYS A 101 10.17 11.35 -15.96
N GLY A 102 9.34 12.01 -15.16
CA GLY A 102 7.88 11.94 -15.25
C GLY A 102 7.25 10.86 -14.39
N MET A 103 7.99 10.24 -13.46
CA MET A 103 7.44 9.25 -12.53
C MET A 103 6.64 9.92 -11.41
N ARG A 104 5.60 9.24 -10.94
CA ARG A 104 4.91 9.59 -9.69
C ARG A 104 5.63 8.97 -8.52
N VAL A 105 6.17 9.80 -7.65
CA VAL A 105 6.95 9.37 -6.49
C VAL A 105 6.23 9.73 -5.21
N SER A 106 6.15 8.75 -4.29
CA SER A 106 5.65 8.92 -2.92
C SER A 106 6.70 8.43 -1.92
N MET A 107 6.63 8.92 -0.70
CA MET A 107 7.51 8.50 0.40
C MET A 107 6.71 8.09 1.63
N THR A 108 7.21 7.08 2.36
CA THR A 108 6.60 6.63 3.62
C THR A 108 7.65 6.56 4.73
N PRO A 109 8.18 7.70 5.18
CA PRO A 109 9.13 7.73 6.28
C PRO A 109 8.45 7.41 7.63
N SER A 110 9.27 7.09 8.61
CA SER A 110 8.88 7.13 10.02
C SER A 110 8.77 8.57 10.50
N ALA A 111 7.85 8.84 11.43
CA ALA A 111 7.79 10.13 12.11
C ALA A 111 8.89 10.18 13.18
N THR A 112 10.08 10.61 12.78
CA THR A 112 11.27 10.76 13.61
C THR A 112 11.82 12.19 13.49
N ASP A 113 12.85 12.52 14.24
CA ASP A 113 13.55 13.81 14.12
C ASP A 113 14.27 13.96 12.76
N ASN A 114 14.40 12.87 12.00
CA ASN A 114 14.89 12.92 10.63
C ASN A 114 13.92 13.62 9.66
N VAL A 115 12.64 13.74 10.02
CA VAL A 115 11.64 14.56 9.29
C VAL A 115 11.77 16.00 9.77
N THR A 116 12.50 16.82 9.04
CA THR A 116 12.73 18.24 9.37
C THR A 116 11.97 19.16 8.41
N PRO A 117 11.66 20.41 8.81
CA PRO A 117 11.05 21.41 7.91
C PRO A 117 11.82 21.58 6.58
N ALA A 118 13.15 21.55 6.62
CA ALA A 118 13.99 21.65 5.45
C ALA A 118 13.77 20.46 4.47
N LYS A 119 13.65 19.23 5.01
CA LYS A 119 13.36 18.03 4.20
C LYS A 119 11.93 18.04 3.64
N ILE A 120 10.95 18.53 4.42
CA ILE A 120 9.57 18.67 3.94
C ILE A 120 9.52 19.69 2.80
N LYS A 121 10.17 20.86 2.97
CA LYS A 121 10.31 21.85 1.92
C LYS A 121 10.97 21.27 0.66
N LYS A 122 12.07 20.52 0.83
CA LYS A 122 12.75 19.85 -0.27
C LYS A 122 11.85 18.86 -1.01
N ALA A 123 11.05 18.07 -0.28
CA ALA A 123 10.09 17.16 -0.88
C ALA A 123 9.02 17.88 -1.73
N LYS A 124 8.54 19.03 -1.26
CA LYS A 124 7.62 19.89 -2.02
C LYS A 124 8.28 20.44 -3.29
N GLU A 125 9.51 20.93 -3.16
CA GLU A 125 10.28 21.53 -4.28
C GLU A 125 10.55 20.51 -5.38
N VAL A 126 10.89 19.27 -5.05
CA VAL A 126 11.11 18.22 -6.07
C VAL A 126 9.81 17.70 -6.67
N GLY A 127 8.64 18.04 -6.11
CA GLY A 127 7.34 17.63 -6.63
C GLY A 127 6.88 16.27 -6.13
N LEU A 128 7.20 15.90 -4.88
CA LEU A 128 6.73 14.65 -4.27
C LEU A 128 5.20 14.59 -4.29
N ALA A 129 4.64 13.51 -4.86
CA ALA A 129 3.21 13.38 -5.05
C ALA A 129 2.44 13.12 -3.75
N ARG A 130 3.06 12.44 -2.76
CA ARG A 130 2.42 12.11 -1.49
C ARG A 130 3.44 11.76 -0.41
N TRP A 131 3.08 12.12 0.83
CA TRP A 131 3.83 11.76 2.03
C TRP A 131 2.95 10.88 2.92
N GLY A 132 3.41 9.66 3.21
CA GLY A 132 2.72 8.75 4.11
C GLY A 132 3.37 8.73 5.48
N LEU A 133 2.59 8.91 6.54
CA LEU A 133 3.03 8.69 7.93
C LEU A 133 2.22 7.57 8.56
N SER A 134 2.83 6.87 9.49
CA SER A 134 2.16 5.80 10.21
C SER A 134 1.57 6.31 11.52
N LEU A 135 0.30 5.99 11.77
CA LEU A 135 -0.42 6.27 13.00
C LEU A 135 -1.26 5.03 13.34
N ASP A 136 -0.91 4.33 14.43
CA ASP A 136 -1.49 3.02 14.77
C ASP A 136 -2.28 3.01 16.08
N GLY A 137 -2.59 4.17 16.63
CA GLY A 137 -3.43 4.31 17.81
C GLY A 137 -3.91 5.74 17.97
N PRO A 138 -5.11 5.97 18.55
CA PRO A 138 -5.67 7.29 18.74
C PRO A 138 -5.09 8.03 19.96
N THR A 139 -4.26 7.33 20.77
CA THR A 139 -3.64 7.85 21.98
C THR A 139 -2.16 7.49 22.05
N PRO A 140 -1.35 8.23 22.84
CA PRO A 140 0.05 7.89 23.07
C PRO A 140 0.23 6.46 23.57
N LYS A 141 -0.60 6.02 24.51
CA LYS A 141 -0.50 4.68 25.10
C LYS A 141 -0.54 3.59 24.04
N ILE A 142 -1.48 3.66 23.11
CA ILE A 142 -1.71 2.60 22.10
C ILE A 142 -0.66 2.71 20.99
N HIS A 143 -0.44 3.91 20.49
CA HIS A 143 0.50 4.13 19.38
C HIS A 143 1.95 3.82 19.79
N ASP A 144 2.41 4.36 20.92
CA ASP A 144 3.80 4.22 21.37
C ASP A 144 4.11 2.75 21.71
N GLN A 145 3.15 2.02 22.33
CA GLN A 145 3.29 0.59 22.56
C GLN A 145 3.50 -0.17 21.26
N PHE A 146 2.72 0.12 20.24
CA PHE A 146 2.80 -0.56 18.94
C PHE A 146 4.06 -0.16 18.17
N ARG A 147 4.49 1.11 18.29
CA ARG A 147 5.74 1.60 17.68
C ARG A 147 6.99 1.25 18.49
N GLY A 148 6.83 0.73 19.70
CA GLY A 148 7.93 0.37 20.60
C GLY A 148 8.82 1.56 20.95
N THR A 149 8.28 2.78 20.96
CA THR A 149 9.02 4.02 21.12
C THR A 149 8.14 5.06 21.80
N SER A 150 8.47 5.41 23.04
CA SER A 150 7.75 6.43 23.83
C SER A 150 7.85 7.80 23.15
N GLY A 151 6.76 8.57 23.18
CA GLY A 151 6.68 9.89 22.55
C GLY A 151 6.43 9.88 21.03
N SER A 152 6.43 8.71 20.39
CA SER A 152 6.22 8.56 18.95
C SER A 152 4.88 9.15 18.49
N PHE A 153 3.81 9.02 19.29
CA PHE A 153 2.50 9.60 18.98
C PHE A 153 2.57 11.12 18.83
N ASN A 154 3.07 11.80 19.86
CA ASN A 154 3.16 13.26 19.88
C ASN A 154 4.08 13.78 18.77
N LEU A 155 5.18 13.08 18.51
CA LEU A 155 6.09 13.41 17.43
C LEU A 155 5.39 13.24 16.06
N THR A 156 4.63 12.16 15.86
CA THR A 156 3.85 11.95 14.64
C THR A 156 2.85 13.08 14.39
N LEU A 157 2.09 13.49 15.43
CA LEU A 157 1.16 14.61 15.31
C LEU A 157 1.86 15.94 15.01
N SER A 158 3.04 16.16 15.60
CA SER A 158 3.87 17.34 15.32
C SER A 158 4.30 17.34 13.82
N LYS A 159 4.79 16.22 13.31
CA LYS A 159 5.20 16.11 11.90
C LYS A 159 4.04 16.27 10.93
N ILE A 160 2.85 15.80 11.30
CA ILE A 160 1.62 16.05 10.51
C ILE A 160 1.31 17.54 10.43
N LYS A 161 1.42 18.27 11.55
CA LYS A 161 1.24 19.73 11.56
C LYS A 161 2.26 20.44 10.67
N GLU A 162 3.54 20.03 10.75
CA GLU A 162 4.61 20.57 9.89
C GLU A 162 4.32 20.31 8.39
N LEU A 163 3.89 19.09 8.01
CA LEU A 163 3.53 18.75 6.64
C LEU A 163 2.39 19.61 6.09
N LYS A 164 1.39 19.92 6.93
CA LYS A 164 0.26 20.79 6.56
C LYS A 164 0.70 22.22 6.27
N VAL A 165 1.70 22.76 6.98
CA VAL A 165 2.26 24.11 6.71
C VAL A 165 2.80 24.21 5.28
N TYR A 166 3.27 23.10 4.71
CA TYR A 166 3.80 23.03 3.35
C TYR A 166 2.79 22.51 2.32
N ASP A 167 1.52 22.37 2.67
CA ASP A 167 0.48 21.78 1.79
C ASP A 167 0.92 20.46 1.15
N MET A 168 1.57 19.60 1.93
CA MET A 168 1.97 18.27 1.46
C MET A 168 0.76 17.33 1.48
N PRO A 169 0.45 16.65 0.35
CA PRO A 169 -0.60 15.64 0.33
C PRO A 169 -0.27 14.51 1.31
N LEU A 170 -1.08 14.40 2.38
CA LEU A 170 -0.82 13.51 3.50
C LEU A 170 -1.67 12.25 3.44
N GLN A 171 -1.01 11.11 3.61
CA GLN A 171 -1.60 9.79 3.80
C GLN A 171 -1.28 9.31 5.22
N ILE A 172 -2.26 8.76 5.92
CA ILE A 172 -2.04 8.01 7.16
C ILE A 172 -2.05 6.51 6.85
N ASN A 173 -1.07 5.79 7.38
CA ASN A 173 -0.97 4.34 7.32
C ASN A 173 -1.24 3.76 8.71
N THR A 174 -2.19 2.83 8.81
CA THR A 174 -2.52 2.14 10.06
C THR A 174 -2.47 0.63 9.85
N VAL A 175 -1.73 -0.08 10.71
CA VAL A 175 -1.76 -1.55 10.74
C VAL A 175 -2.77 -1.99 11.80
N ILE A 176 -3.89 -2.54 11.38
CA ILE A 176 -4.90 -3.08 12.30
C ILE A 176 -4.44 -4.45 12.82
N SER A 177 -4.51 -4.60 14.13
CA SER A 177 -4.08 -5.76 14.90
C SER A 177 -4.79 -5.82 16.26
N ARG A 178 -4.46 -6.79 17.11
CA ARG A 178 -4.96 -6.86 18.50
C ARG A 178 -4.66 -5.60 19.32
N TYR A 179 -3.63 -4.85 19.00
CA TYR A 179 -3.23 -3.65 19.74
C TYR A 179 -4.20 -2.49 19.60
N ASN A 180 -4.94 -2.40 18.50
CA ASN A 180 -5.76 -1.23 18.17
C ASN A 180 -7.16 -1.55 17.65
N TYR A 181 -7.54 -2.83 17.59
CA TYR A 181 -8.85 -3.25 17.07
C TYR A 181 -10.03 -2.58 17.80
N ASP A 182 -9.94 -2.44 19.11
CA ASP A 182 -11.01 -1.86 19.92
C ASP A 182 -11.12 -0.32 19.84
N TYR A 183 -10.22 0.32 19.07
CA TYR A 183 -10.11 1.78 18.99
C TYR A 183 -10.26 2.31 17.55
N LEU A 184 -10.93 1.56 16.69
CA LEU A 184 -11.04 1.92 15.26
C LEU A 184 -11.92 3.15 15.03
N GLU A 185 -12.96 3.35 15.83
CA GLU A 185 -13.83 4.53 15.76
C GLU A 185 -13.06 5.80 16.17
N GLU A 186 -12.33 5.74 17.26
CA GLU A 186 -11.50 6.85 17.71
C GLU A 186 -10.36 7.15 16.71
N MET A 187 -9.82 6.10 16.06
CA MET A 187 -8.84 6.27 14.99
C MET A 187 -9.46 6.98 13.78
N ALA A 188 -10.67 6.59 13.37
CA ALA A 188 -11.35 7.24 12.25
C ALA A 188 -11.61 8.72 12.54
N ALA A 189 -12.10 9.05 13.74
CA ALA A 189 -12.32 10.43 14.17
C ALA A 189 -11.00 11.24 14.17
N LEU A 190 -9.91 10.68 14.68
CA LEU A 190 -8.61 11.35 14.67
C LEU A 190 -8.10 11.57 13.24
N VAL A 191 -8.24 10.59 12.34
CA VAL A 191 -7.80 10.69 10.94
C VAL A 191 -8.62 11.79 10.21
N GLU A 192 -9.92 11.91 10.50
CA GLU A 192 -10.77 12.97 9.99
C GLU A 192 -10.32 14.36 10.50
N GLU A 193 -10.11 14.51 11.80
CA GLU A 193 -9.58 15.74 12.42
C GLU A 193 -8.24 16.16 11.81
N LEU A 194 -7.38 15.19 11.52
CA LEU A 194 -6.09 15.43 10.87
C LEU A 194 -6.23 15.89 9.41
N GLY A 195 -7.42 15.82 8.80
CA GLY A 195 -7.69 16.32 7.45
C GLY A 195 -6.78 15.72 6.39
N VAL A 196 -6.56 14.41 6.45
CA VAL A 196 -5.75 13.69 5.47
C VAL A 196 -6.53 13.44 4.18
N ILE A 197 -5.82 13.23 3.08
CA ILE A 197 -6.46 12.89 1.80
C ILE A 197 -6.73 11.39 1.67
N MET A 198 -6.04 10.56 2.47
CA MET A 198 -6.14 9.11 2.39
C MET A 198 -5.81 8.44 3.71
N TRP A 199 -6.62 7.46 4.10
CA TRP A 199 -6.33 6.51 5.15
C TRP A 199 -6.04 5.14 4.55
N TYR A 200 -4.79 4.69 4.68
CA TYR A 200 -4.31 3.42 4.14
C TYR A 200 -4.24 2.37 5.25
N ILE A 201 -5.10 1.37 5.18
CA ILE A 201 -5.29 0.36 6.21
C ILE A 201 -4.62 -0.94 5.80
N PHE A 202 -3.74 -1.40 6.65
CA PHE A 202 -3.10 -2.71 6.54
C PHE A 202 -3.72 -3.66 7.57
N LEU A 203 -4.03 -4.88 7.19
CA LEU A 203 -4.28 -5.94 8.14
C LEU A 203 -2.96 -6.66 8.43
N LEU A 204 -2.64 -6.85 9.70
CA LEU A 204 -1.37 -7.45 10.12
C LEU A 204 -1.14 -8.79 9.40
N VAL A 205 0.06 -8.94 8.85
CA VAL A 205 0.61 -10.20 8.35
C VAL A 205 1.70 -10.63 9.32
N PRO A 206 1.69 -11.87 9.84
CA PRO A 206 2.69 -12.35 10.79
C PRO A 206 4.02 -12.64 10.07
N THR A 207 4.75 -11.54 9.76
CA THR A 207 6.06 -11.55 9.12
C THR A 207 7.00 -10.56 9.81
N GLY A 208 8.31 -10.78 9.71
CA GLY A 208 9.29 -10.01 10.45
C GLY A 208 9.10 -10.16 11.97
N ARG A 209 8.84 -9.06 12.69
CA ARG A 209 8.54 -9.09 14.12
C ARG A 209 7.05 -9.32 14.45
N GLY A 210 6.16 -9.18 13.49
CA GLY A 210 4.73 -9.42 13.68
C GLY A 210 4.44 -10.88 14.02
N GLN A 211 3.58 -11.13 15.01
CA GLN A 211 3.26 -12.46 15.50
C GLN A 211 1.83 -12.87 15.10
N ILE A 212 1.60 -14.17 14.98
CA ILE A 212 0.27 -14.70 14.64
C ILE A 212 -0.78 -14.34 15.70
N ASN A 213 -0.39 -14.28 16.96
CA ASN A 213 -1.27 -13.94 18.09
C ASN A 213 -1.68 -12.46 18.08
N ASP A 214 -0.95 -11.61 17.37
CA ASP A 214 -1.30 -10.19 17.18
C ASP A 214 -2.33 -9.98 16.06
N CYS A 215 -2.58 -11.00 15.24
CA CYS A 215 -3.56 -10.94 14.18
C CYS A 215 -5.00 -11.01 14.71
N LEU A 216 -5.91 -10.38 13.99
CA LEU A 216 -7.35 -10.53 14.24
C LEU A 216 -7.83 -11.93 13.83
N THR A 217 -8.91 -12.40 14.42
CA THR A 217 -9.61 -13.60 13.97
C THR A 217 -10.31 -13.38 12.62
N PRO A 218 -10.67 -14.43 11.88
CA PRO A 218 -11.44 -14.31 10.64
C PRO A 218 -12.76 -13.54 10.80
N ALA A 219 -13.45 -13.73 11.93
CA ALA A 219 -14.70 -13.03 12.22
C ALA A 219 -14.49 -11.53 12.47
N GLU A 220 -13.40 -11.16 13.13
CA GLU A 220 -13.04 -9.75 13.35
C GLU A 220 -12.60 -9.07 12.05
N HIS A 221 -11.86 -9.76 11.15
CA HIS A 221 -11.59 -9.24 9.81
C HIS A 221 -12.88 -8.88 9.08
N GLU A 222 -13.88 -9.77 9.12
CA GLU A 222 -15.17 -9.52 8.48
C GLU A 222 -15.90 -8.32 9.08
N LYS A 223 -15.86 -8.14 10.42
CA LYS A 223 -16.42 -6.97 11.10
C LYS A 223 -15.72 -5.68 10.67
N VAL A 224 -14.39 -5.68 10.65
CA VAL A 224 -13.60 -4.52 10.19
C VAL A 224 -13.96 -4.16 8.75
N PHE A 225 -14.11 -5.14 7.86
CA PHE A 225 -14.41 -4.86 6.45
C PHE A 225 -15.82 -4.31 6.23
N ARG A 226 -16.80 -4.76 6.99
CA ARG A 226 -18.14 -4.20 6.96
C ARG A 226 -18.16 -2.79 7.52
N TRP A 227 -17.47 -2.56 8.61
CA TRP A 227 -17.28 -1.23 9.18
C TRP A 227 -16.60 -0.28 8.20
N LEU A 228 -15.52 -0.69 7.54
CA LEU A 228 -14.86 0.11 6.51
C LEU A 228 -15.76 0.42 5.31
N TYR A 229 -16.63 -0.53 4.92
CA TYR A 229 -17.62 -0.28 3.87
C TYR A 229 -18.59 0.85 4.27
N GLU A 230 -19.11 0.82 5.49
CA GLU A 230 -20.01 1.87 5.98
C GLU A 230 -19.28 3.21 6.16
N LEU A 231 -18.11 3.22 6.79
CA LEU A 231 -17.30 4.41 6.96
C LEU A 231 -16.98 5.08 5.61
N ASN A 232 -16.69 4.30 4.59
CA ASN A 232 -16.37 4.81 3.27
C ASN A 232 -17.52 5.57 2.58
N LYS A 233 -18.77 5.40 3.03
CA LYS A 233 -19.93 6.15 2.49
C LYS A 233 -19.92 7.61 2.93
N THR A 234 -19.29 7.94 4.05
CA THR A 234 -19.34 9.27 4.69
C THR A 234 -17.98 9.92 4.92
N ALA A 235 -16.88 9.13 4.91
CA ALA A 235 -15.54 9.62 5.17
C ALA A 235 -15.12 10.72 4.16
N PRO A 236 -14.55 11.84 4.62
CA PRO A 236 -14.08 12.93 3.74
C PRO A 236 -12.71 12.63 3.10
N PHE A 237 -12.16 11.44 3.33
CA PHE A 237 -10.88 10.94 2.82
C PHE A 237 -11.05 9.60 2.12
N ASP A 238 -10.11 9.27 1.25
CA ASP A 238 -10.11 7.97 0.57
C ASP A 238 -9.62 6.86 1.50
N ILE A 239 -10.29 5.71 1.49
CA ILE A 239 -9.92 4.53 2.27
C ILE A 239 -9.34 3.46 1.33
N LYS A 240 -8.13 2.99 1.63
CA LYS A 240 -7.51 1.87 0.92
C LYS A 240 -7.03 0.80 1.87
N THR A 241 -7.03 -0.44 1.37
CA THR A 241 -6.64 -1.59 2.17
C THR A 241 -5.51 -2.38 1.51
N THR A 242 -4.57 -2.89 2.31
CA THR A 242 -3.48 -3.79 1.91
C THR A 242 -3.43 -5.00 2.83
N ALA A 243 -2.98 -6.13 2.30
CA ALA A 243 -3.06 -7.44 2.95
C ALA A 243 -4.49 -7.76 3.43
N ALA A 244 -5.46 -7.26 2.69
CA ALA A 244 -6.89 -7.29 3.01
C ALA A 244 -7.74 -7.52 1.75
N GLN A 245 -7.24 -8.31 0.80
CA GLN A 245 -7.88 -8.50 -0.50
C GLN A 245 -9.33 -8.98 -0.39
N HIS A 246 -9.66 -9.75 0.66
CA HIS A 246 -11.02 -10.22 0.91
C HIS A 246 -12.00 -9.11 1.37
N HIS A 247 -11.52 -7.91 1.70
CA HIS A 247 -12.35 -6.71 1.80
C HIS A 247 -13.13 -6.45 0.49
N ARG A 248 -12.51 -6.66 -0.67
CA ARG A 248 -13.17 -6.50 -1.97
C ARG A 248 -14.42 -7.38 -2.10
N ARG A 249 -14.35 -8.64 -1.64
CA ARG A 249 -15.52 -9.53 -1.59
C ARG A 249 -16.62 -8.94 -0.70
N VAL A 250 -16.25 -8.41 0.48
CA VAL A 250 -17.22 -7.82 1.40
C VAL A 250 -17.90 -6.61 0.76
N VAL A 251 -17.13 -5.70 0.14
CA VAL A 251 -17.68 -4.54 -0.59
C VAL A 251 -18.69 -4.98 -1.65
N LEU A 252 -18.34 -5.97 -2.48
CA LEU A 252 -19.25 -6.48 -3.51
C LEU A 252 -20.52 -7.08 -2.92
N GLN A 253 -20.40 -7.85 -1.84
CA GLN A 253 -21.55 -8.45 -1.17
C GLN A 253 -22.46 -7.40 -0.53
N GLN A 254 -21.89 -6.34 0.07
CA GLN A 254 -22.68 -5.23 0.61
C GLN A 254 -23.36 -4.42 -0.51
N LYS A 255 -22.67 -4.10 -1.59
CA LYS A 255 -23.26 -3.41 -2.75
C LYS A 255 -24.42 -4.20 -3.38
N VAL A 256 -24.32 -5.53 -3.46
CA VAL A 256 -25.46 -6.38 -3.88
C VAL A 256 -26.61 -6.30 -2.89
N LYS A 257 -26.32 -6.35 -1.59
CA LYS A 257 -27.34 -6.23 -0.53
C LYS A 257 -28.03 -4.86 -0.55
N ASP A 258 -27.28 -3.80 -0.80
CA ASP A 258 -27.77 -2.42 -0.90
C ASP A 258 -28.42 -2.13 -2.28
N ASN A 259 -28.57 -3.14 -3.15
CA ASN A 259 -29.12 -3.04 -4.51
C ASN A 259 -28.35 -2.08 -5.44
N MET A 260 -27.08 -1.81 -5.14
CA MET A 260 -26.22 -0.94 -5.96
C MET A 260 -25.69 -1.64 -7.21
N ILE A 261 -25.57 -2.99 -7.19
CA ILE A 261 -25.11 -3.82 -8.28
C ILE A 261 -25.95 -5.09 -8.38
N GLU A 262 -26.12 -5.64 -9.59
CA GLU A 262 -26.86 -6.86 -9.82
C GLU A 262 -25.99 -8.09 -9.52
N ARG A 263 -26.54 -9.06 -8.77
CA ARG A 263 -25.88 -10.33 -8.49
C ARG A 263 -25.56 -11.06 -9.81
N GLY A 264 -24.31 -11.38 -10.04
CA GLY A 264 -23.86 -12.05 -11.27
C GLY A 264 -23.25 -11.12 -12.32
N LYS A 265 -23.39 -9.80 -12.19
CA LYS A 265 -22.75 -8.78 -13.05
C LYS A 265 -21.67 -8.01 -12.28
N ILE A 266 -20.78 -8.74 -11.63
CA ILE A 266 -19.78 -8.16 -10.73
C ILE A 266 -18.48 -7.89 -11.51
N HIS A 267 -18.02 -6.64 -11.50
CA HIS A 267 -16.73 -6.22 -12.04
C HIS A 267 -15.77 -5.73 -10.94
N TYR A 268 -14.47 -5.73 -11.21
CA TYR A 268 -13.50 -5.22 -10.27
C TYR A 268 -13.75 -3.75 -9.90
N ALA A 269 -14.20 -2.93 -10.84
CA ALA A 269 -14.56 -1.54 -10.59
C ALA A 269 -15.59 -1.40 -9.45
N ASP A 270 -16.53 -2.35 -9.32
CA ASP A 270 -17.55 -2.35 -8.27
C ASP A 270 -16.96 -2.60 -6.87
N ALA A 271 -15.77 -3.18 -6.78
CA ALA A 271 -15.06 -3.42 -5.53
C ALA A 271 -14.17 -2.23 -5.08
N ILE A 272 -14.08 -1.19 -5.92
CA ILE A 272 -13.34 0.03 -5.60
C ILE A 272 -14.29 0.99 -4.88
N SER A 273 -13.73 1.82 -3.99
CA SER A 273 -14.45 2.91 -3.35
C SER A 273 -14.98 3.92 -4.37
N ASP A 274 -16.25 4.29 -4.27
CA ASP A 274 -16.87 5.32 -5.12
C ASP A 274 -16.50 6.75 -4.64
N THR A 275 -15.92 6.86 -3.44
CA THR A 275 -15.53 8.15 -2.84
C THR A 275 -14.09 8.49 -3.19
N ALA A 276 -13.83 9.74 -3.41
CA ALA A 276 -12.50 10.37 -3.41
C ALA A 276 -11.50 9.93 -4.50
N SER A 277 -11.90 9.22 -5.55
CA SER A 277 -10.99 8.83 -6.64
C SER A 277 -10.31 10.00 -7.37
N HIS A 278 -10.72 11.24 -7.08
CA HIS A 278 -10.26 12.46 -7.76
C HIS A 278 -9.55 13.46 -6.84
N ILE A 279 -9.51 13.23 -5.51
CA ILE A 279 -8.99 14.24 -4.56
C ILE A 279 -7.50 14.51 -4.76
N ASP A 280 -6.72 13.49 -5.11
CA ASP A 280 -5.25 13.58 -5.17
C ASP A 280 -4.66 13.52 -6.58
N GLY A 281 -5.50 13.46 -7.62
CA GLY A 281 -5.06 13.35 -9.02
C GLY A 281 -4.30 12.05 -9.35
N LEU A 282 -4.21 11.10 -8.41
CA LEU A 282 -3.56 9.82 -8.65
C LEU A 282 -4.55 8.83 -9.26
N ASN A 283 -4.17 8.22 -10.40
CA ASN A 283 -5.00 7.20 -11.03
C ASN A 283 -5.12 5.97 -10.13
N ARG A 284 -6.28 5.32 -10.17
CA ARG A 284 -6.52 4.06 -9.48
C ARG A 284 -6.01 2.89 -10.31
N ALA A 285 -5.63 1.81 -9.65
CA ALA A 285 -5.29 0.58 -10.33
C ALA A 285 -6.49 0.08 -11.14
N PRO A 286 -6.34 -0.19 -12.45
CA PRO A 286 -7.46 -0.61 -13.30
C PRO A 286 -7.92 -2.04 -13.01
N LYS A 287 -7.11 -2.80 -12.29
CA LYS A 287 -7.36 -4.17 -11.88
C LYS A 287 -6.98 -4.38 -10.42
N SER A 288 -7.43 -5.48 -9.85
CA SER A 288 -7.02 -5.96 -8.55
C SER A 288 -5.48 -6.10 -8.46
N VAL A 289 -4.89 -5.39 -7.50
CA VAL A 289 -3.47 -5.49 -7.17
C VAL A 289 -3.29 -6.48 -6.02
N ASN A 290 -2.30 -7.37 -6.13
CA ASN A 290 -1.93 -8.33 -5.09
C ASN A 290 -0.41 -8.55 -5.09
N ASP A 291 0.11 -9.35 -4.15
CA ASP A 291 1.53 -9.73 -4.10
C ASP A 291 1.99 -10.27 -5.46
N GLY A 292 2.97 -9.65 -6.12
CA GLY A 292 3.48 -10.03 -7.45
C GLY A 292 2.53 -9.79 -8.64
N ASN A 293 1.32 -9.29 -8.39
CA ASN A 293 0.32 -9.01 -9.41
C ASN A 293 -0.03 -7.51 -9.43
N GLY A 294 0.54 -6.76 -10.35
CA GLY A 294 0.47 -5.31 -10.41
C GLY A 294 1.28 -4.61 -9.30
N PHE A 295 1.98 -5.37 -8.49
CA PHE A 295 2.78 -4.92 -7.35
C PHE A 295 4.11 -5.67 -7.31
N ILE A 296 5.20 -4.95 -7.02
CA ILE A 296 6.52 -5.53 -6.79
C ILE A 296 7.26 -4.76 -5.71
N PHE A 297 8.10 -5.45 -4.97
CA PHE A 297 8.91 -4.89 -3.90
C PHE A 297 10.40 -5.15 -4.14
N ILE A 298 11.22 -4.13 -3.89
CA ILE A 298 12.67 -4.20 -4.00
C ILE A 298 13.26 -3.85 -2.64
N SER A 299 14.10 -4.74 -2.12
CA SER A 299 14.78 -4.53 -0.85
C SER A 299 15.93 -3.52 -0.96
N HIS A 300 16.42 -3.08 0.18
CA HIS A 300 17.59 -2.20 0.27
C HIS A 300 18.86 -2.80 -0.36
N THR A 301 18.97 -4.13 -0.45
CA THR A 301 20.09 -4.83 -1.10
C THR A 301 19.83 -5.16 -2.57
N GLY A 302 18.66 -4.80 -3.11
CA GLY A 302 18.27 -5.03 -4.49
C GLY A 302 17.54 -6.37 -4.73
N ASP A 303 17.21 -7.12 -3.68
CA ASP A 303 16.42 -8.34 -3.85
C ASP A 303 14.98 -7.98 -4.25
N ILE A 304 14.48 -8.68 -5.24
CA ILE A 304 13.12 -8.53 -5.76
C ILE A 304 12.22 -9.56 -5.08
N MET A 305 11.08 -9.09 -4.57
CA MET A 305 10.06 -9.90 -3.88
C MET A 305 8.67 -9.55 -4.40
N PRO A 306 7.69 -10.47 -4.36
CA PRO A 306 6.31 -10.19 -4.75
C PRO A 306 5.68 -9.02 -3.98
N SER A 307 6.00 -8.90 -2.68
CA SER A 307 5.72 -7.74 -1.83
C SER A 307 6.67 -7.72 -0.62
N GLY A 308 6.68 -6.61 0.10
CA GLY A 308 7.42 -6.52 1.36
C GLY A 308 6.85 -7.41 2.48
N LEU A 309 5.65 -7.95 2.30
CA LEU A 309 4.98 -8.85 3.24
C LEU A 309 5.07 -10.32 2.82
N LEU A 310 5.54 -10.60 1.60
CA LEU A 310 5.81 -11.93 1.06
C LEU A 310 7.30 -12.04 0.73
N PRO A 311 8.16 -12.38 1.71
CA PRO A 311 9.61 -12.27 1.61
C PRO A 311 10.24 -13.44 0.83
N ILE A 312 9.70 -13.75 -0.34
CA ILE A 312 10.24 -14.75 -1.26
C ILE A 312 11.09 -14.03 -2.30
N LYS A 313 12.39 -14.23 -2.27
CA LYS A 313 13.31 -13.68 -3.27
C LYS A 313 13.07 -14.35 -4.63
N VAL A 314 12.76 -13.54 -5.65
CA VAL A 314 12.54 -13.99 -7.04
C VAL A 314 13.68 -13.56 -7.97
N GLY A 315 14.63 -12.77 -7.48
CA GLY A 315 15.82 -12.30 -8.18
C GLY A 315 16.47 -11.11 -7.49
N ASN A 316 17.47 -10.50 -8.14
CA ASN A 316 18.13 -9.30 -7.63
C ASN A 316 18.45 -8.34 -8.80
N VAL A 317 18.20 -7.04 -8.61
CA VAL A 317 18.40 -5.99 -9.63
C VAL A 317 19.88 -5.76 -10.01
N LYS A 318 20.82 -6.25 -9.20
CA LYS A 318 22.25 -6.23 -9.51
C LYS A 318 22.65 -7.33 -10.50
N GLU A 319 21.84 -8.39 -10.62
CA GLU A 319 22.12 -9.58 -11.40
C GLU A 319 21.42 -9.56 -12.77
N LYS A 320 20.15 -9.13 -12.78
CA LYS A 320 19.32 -9.10 -14.00
C LYS A 320 18.40 -7.86 -14.00
N PRO A 321 18.02 -7.35 -15.19
CA PRO A 321 17.04 -6.27 -15.30
C PRO A 321 15.73 -6.61 -14.59
N LEU A 322 15.12 -5.64 -13.90
CA LEU A 322 13.87 -5.82 -13.17
C LEU A 322 12.76 -6.37 -14.07
N LYS A 323 12.64 -5.86 -15.30
CA LYS A 323 11.63 -6.29 -16.27
C LYS A 323 11.69 -7.77 -16.61
N ASP A 324 12.90 -8.32 -16.72
CA ASP A 324 13.09 -9.74 -17.07
C ASP A 324 12.67 -10.64 -15.91
N ILE A 325 13.06 -10.26 -14.68
CA ILE A 325 12.66 -10.99 -13.47
C ILE A 325 11.13 -10.91 -13.29
N TYR A 326 10.54 -9.72 -13.41
CA TYR A 326 9.11 -9.51 -13.26
C TYR A 326 8.29 -10.35 -14.25
N ARG A 327 8.69 -10.39 -15.52
CA ARG A 327 7.96 -11.08 -16.60
C ARG A 327 8.16 -12.59 -16.61
N HIS A 328 9.32 -13.07 -16.18
CA HIS A 328 9.70 -14.47 -16.41
C HIS A 328 9.81 -15.32 -15.15
N SER A 329 9.81 -14.72 -13.94
CA SER A 329 9.82 -15.48 -12.69
C SER A 329 8.63 -16.45 -12.60
N PRO A 330 8.85 -17.76 -12.39
CA PRO A 330 7.76 -18.73 -12.21
C PRO A 330 6.83 -18.34 -11.06
N ILE A 331 7.38 -17.96 -9.90
CA ILE A 331 6.62 -17.55 -8.72
C ILE A 331 5.70 -16.35 -9.01
N LEU A 332 6.21 -15.34 -9.74
CA LEU A 332 5.38 -14.19 -10.09
C LEU A 332 4.29 -14.55 -11.11
N LYS A 333 4.53 -15.51 -12.00
CA LYS A 333 3.50 -16.03 -12.92
C LYS A 333 2.40 -16.78 -12.17
N GLU A 334 2.77 -17.64 -11.24
CA GLU A 334 1.83 -18.38 -10.39
C GLU A 334 0.95 -17.43 -9.55
N LEU A 335 1.54 -16.41 -8.93
CA LEU A 335 0.81 -15.40 -8.15
C LEU A 335 -0.20 -14.59 -9.00
N ARG A 336 0.00 -14.49 -10.31
CA ARG A 336 -0.89 -13.79 -11.25
C ARG A 336 -2.00 -14.67 -11.81
N ASP A 337 -1.93 -15.98 -11.62
CA ASP A 337 -2.95 -16.91 -12.09
C ASP A 337 -3.84 -17.41 -10.95
N PRO A 338 -5.04 -16.82 -10.75
CA PRO A 338 -5.96 -17.26 -9.72
C PRO A 338 -6.48 -18.69 -9.89
N ASN A 339 -6.27 -19.32 -11.05
CA ASN A 339 -6.66 -20.72 -11.26
C ASN A 339 -5.71 -21.71 -10.58
N LEU A 340 -4.51 -21.25 -10.19
CA LEU A 340 -3.54 -22.04 -9.43
C LEU A 340 -3.77 -21.98 -7.92
N TYR A 341 -4.67 -21.10 -7.44
CA TYR A 341 -4.95 -20.99 -6.02
C TYR A 341 -5.60 -22.27 -5.49
N LYS A 342 -5.30 -22.61 -4.24
CA LYS A 342 -5.71 -23.84 -3.58
C LYS A 342 -6.90 -23.63 -2.64
N GLY A 343 -7.43 -24.73 -2.14
CA GLY A 343 -8.48 -24.77 -1.13
C GLY A 343 -9.68 -23.89 -1.53
N LYS A 344 -10.28 -23.20 -0.55
CA LYS A 344 -11.45 -22.36 -0.78
C LYS A 344 -11.21 -21.18 -1.73
N CYS A 345 -9.96 -20.66 -1.81
CA CYS A 345 -9.64 -19.59 -2.73
C CYS A 345 -9.62 -20.05 -4.19
N GLY A 346 -9.20 -21.28 -4.47
CA GLY A 346 -9.15 -21.84 -5.81
C GLY A 346 -10.50 -22.02 -6.48
N VAL A 347 -11.55 -22.29 -5.68
CA VAL A 347 -12.93 -22.48 -6.18
C VAL A 347 -13.84 -21.29 -5.86
N CYS A 348 -13.28 -20.18 -5.39
CA CYS A 348 -14.05 -19.02 -4.97
C CYS A 348 -14.55 -18.20 -6.18
N ASP A 349 -15.82 -17.82 -6.15
CA ASP A 349 -16.43 -16.97 -7.18
C ASP A 349 -15.75 -15.58 -7.28
N TYR A 350 -15.16 -15.13 -6.17
CA TYR A 350 -14.46 -13.85 -6.10
C TYR A 350 -12.96 -13.95 -6.38
N ARG A 351 -12.41 -15.11 -6.78
CA ARG A 351 -10.95 -15.30 -6.89
C ARG A 351 -10.23 -14.32 -7.82
N PHE A 352 -10.88 -13.90 -8.90
CA PHE A 352 -10.32 -12.95 -9.87
C PHE A 352 -10.34 -11.49 -9.39
N VAL A 353 -11.23 -11.14 -8.46
CA VAL A 353 -11.34 -9.79 -7.89
C VAL A 353 -10.60 -9.71 -6.56
N CYS A 354 -10.74 -10.71 -5.73
CA CYS A 354 -10.18 -10.79 -4.38
C CYS A 354 -8.80 -11.44 -4.39
N GLY A 355 -8.72 -12.73 -4.70
CA GLY A 355 -7.50 -13.53 -4.68
C GLY A 355 -6.95 -13.85 -3.29
N GLY A 356 -7.49 -13.30 -2.21
CA GLY A 356 -6.96 -13.41 -0.84
C GLY A 356 -5.57 -12.78 -0.67
N SER A 357 -5.11 -12.58 0.55
CA SER A 357 -3.74 -12.14 0.82
C SER A 357 -2.76 -13.30 0.63
N ARG A 358 -1.95 -13.24 -0.41
CA ARG A 358 -0.95 -14.29 -0.68
C ARG A 358 0.18 -14.28 0.34
N SER A 359 0.53 -13.08 0.83
CA SER A 359 1.49 -12.92 1.94
C SER A 359 1.00 -13.57 3.24
N ARG A 360 -0.30 -13.42 3.59
CA ARG A 360 -0.85 -14.05 4.80
C ARG A 360 -1.04 -15.55 4.62
N ALA A 361 -1.47 -16.01 3.44
CA ALA A 361 -1.50 -17.43 3.12
C ALA A 361 -0.13 -18.05 3.36
N TYR A 362 0.94 -17.47 2.80
CA TYR A 362 2.31 -17.93 2.99
C TYR A 362 2.77 -17.88 4.44
N ALA A 363 2.54 -16.76 5.13
CA ALA A 363 3.01 -16.59 6.51
C ALA A 363 2.39 -17.61 7.50
N VAL A 364 1.17 -18.10 7.22
CA VAL A 364 0.45 -19.02 8.10
C VAL A 364 0.64 -20.49 7.67
N THR A 365 0.73 -20.75 6.37
CA THR A 365 0.73 -22.14 5.84
C THR A 365 2.04 -22.56 5.20
N GLY A 366 2.94 -21.61 4.91
CA GLY A 366 4.16 -21.87 4.12
C GLY A 366 3.91 -21.91 2.60
N ASP A 367 2.67 -21.77 2.14
CA ASP A 367 2.28 -21.85 0.73
C ASP A 367 1.52 -20.59 0.32
N TYR A 368 2.09 -19.80 -0.61
CA TYR A 368 1.47 -18.57 -1.10
C TYR A 368 0.25 -18.80 -2.02
N LEU A 369 0.04 -20.02 -2.50
CA LEU A 369 -1.14 -20.39 -3.28
C LEU A 369 -2.30 -20.89 -2.42
N GLU A 370 -2.07 -21.18 -1.13
CA GLU A 370 -3.10 -21.71 -0.23
C GLU A 370 -4.21 -20.69 0.05
N SER A 371 -5.30 -21.16 0.60
CA SER A 371 -6.45 -20.32 1.00
C SER A 371 -6.02 -19.18 1.93
N GLU A 372 -6.67 -18.01 1.79
CA GLU A 372 -6.58 -16.94 2.78
C GLU A 372 -7.11 -17.46 4.14
N PRO A 373 -6.26 -17.60 5.17
CA PRO A 373 -6.64 -18.28 6.41
C PRO A 373 -7.68 -17.48 7.23
N PHE A 374 -7.69 -16.15 7.08
CA PHE A 374 -8.57 -15.27 7.85
C PHE A 374 -9.82 -14.80 7.08
N CYS A 375 -10.16 -15.46 5.97
CA CYS A 375 -11.42 -15.26 5.28
C CYS A 375 -12.47 -16.25 5.82
N ILE A 376 -13.62 -15.77 6.29
CA ILE A 376 -14.73 -16.64 6.78
C ILE A 376 -15.59 -17.19 5.64
N TYR A 377 -15.49 -16.62 4.44
CA TYR A 377 -16.34 -17.02 3.32
C TYR A 377 -16.00 -18.43 2.84
N ILE A 378 -17.03 -19.25 2.73
CA ILE A 378 -16.96 -20.60 2.17
C ILE A 378 -17.72 -20.59 0.85
N PRO A 379 -17.04 -20.74 -0.29
CA PRO A 379 -17.70 -20.86 -1.60
C PRO A 379 -18.57 -22.11 -1.67
N GLU A 380 -19.70 -22.04 -2.38
CA GLU A 380 -20.60 -23.21 -2.55
C GLU A 380 -19.85 -24.41 -3.18
N ALA A 381 -19.01 -24.15 -4.17
CA ALA A 381 -18.19 -25.16 -4.81
C ALA A 381 -17.21 -25.88 -3.86
N TYR A 382 -16.83 -25.24 -2.75
CA TYR A 382 -15.90 -25.84 -1.79
C TYR A 382 -16.52 -27.00 -1.00
N HIS A 383 -17.83 -26.99 -0.79
CA HIS A 383 -18.54 -28.10 -0.15
C HIS A 383 -18.57 -29.36 -1.01
N LYS A 384 -18.37 -29.23 -2.33
CA LYS A 384 -18.40 -30.35 -3.28
C LYS A 384 -17.05 -31.07 -3.41
N ILE A 385 -15.96 -30.48 -2.90
CA ILE A 385 -14.61 -31.04 -2.99
C ILE A 385 -14.04 -31.52 -1.64
N LYS A 386 -14.78 -31.33 -0.55
CA LYS A 386 -14.56 -31.95 0.74
C LYS A 386 -15.40 -33.23 0.86
#